data_0b9a5e4eaaafffea91d1ded8e8a6aac4
#
_entry.id   0b9a5e4eaaafffea91d1ded8e8a6aac4
#
_cell.length_a   1.000
_cell.length_b   1.000
_cell.length_c   1.000
_cell.angle_alpha   90.00
_cell.angle_beta   90.00
_cell.angle_gamma   90.00
#
_symmetry.space_group_name_H-M   'P 1'
#
loop_
_entity.id
_entity.type
_entity.pdbx_description
1 polymer ?
#
loop_
_entity_poly.entity_id
_entity_poly.type
_entity_poly.pdbx_seq_one_letter_code
_entity_poly.pdbx_strand_id
1 'polypeptide(L)'
;MWQLYHWSRLRRASKKIASPCRTNDGCSAPPSGIERALKLDAEVYTSRIRAAEVRRCVASLLDEELEVLRRIVRGQQNKAIAHELGIGLRTVEARRHAVFSKLQADSLAELLRKVIEAKVLGEEQEVGPRLAEGT
;
A
#
# COMPACT_ATOMS: atom_id res chain seq x y z
N MET A 1 -23.05 9.88 -11.43
CA MET A 1 -23.18 8.59 -12.13
C MET A 1 -22.34 8.44 -13.39
N TRP A 2 -21.75 9.48 -13.91
CA TRP A 2 -20.99 9.45 -15.17
C TRP A 2 -19.48 9.19 -15.01
N GLN A 3 -18.93 9.20 -13.82
CA GLN A 3 -17.48 9.03 -13.60
C GLN A 3 -17.02 7.59 -13.39
N LEU A 4 -17.93 6.65 -13.19
CA LEU A 4 -17.57 5.23 -12.97
C LEU A 4 -17.23 4.48 -14.26
N TYR A 5 -17.62 4.99 -15.43
CA TYR A 5 -17.38 4.33 -16.71
C TYR A 5 -16.04 4.64 -17.37
N HIS A 6 -15.39 5.72 -16.96
CA HIS A 6 -14.12 6.12 -17.61
C HIS A 6 -12.89 5.41 -17.05
N TRP A 7 -13.01 4.87 -15.84
CA TRP A 7 -11.89 4.18 -15.16
C TRP A 7 -11.67 2.76 -15.63
N SER A 8 -12.69 2.10 -16.13
CA SER A 8 -12.57 0.71 -16.59
C SER A 8 -11.88 0.57 -17.95
N ARG A 9 -11.79 1.64 -18.74
CA ARG A 9 -11.12 1.61 -20.04
C ARG A 9 -9.61 1.82 -19.99
N LEU A 10 -9.11 2.57 -19.02
CA LEU A 10 -7.67 2.83 -18.88
C LEU A 10 -6.89 1.64 -18.29
N ARG A 11 -7.58 0.73 -17.58
CA ARG A 11 -6.93 -0.45 -17.00
C ARG A 11 -6.58 -1.55 -18.00
N ARG A 12 -7.18 -1.55 -19.18
CA ARG A 12 -6.88 -2.58 -20.19
C ARG A 12 -5.63 -2.32 -21.01
N ALA A 13 -5.13 -1.11 -21.01
CA ALA A 13 -3.93 -0.77 -21.77
C ALA A 13 -2.62 -1.13 -21.04
N SER A 14 -2.64 -1.27 -19.72
CA SER A 14 -1.43 -1.55 -18.94
C SER A 14 -1.07 -3.03 -18.84
N LYS A 15 -1.90 -3.93 -19.30
CA LYS A 15 -1.62 -5.37 -19.25
C LYS A 15 -0.91 -5.93 -20.49
N LYS A 16 -0.63 -5.09 -21.47
CA LYS A 16 0.06 -5.50 -22.69
C LYS A 16 1.53 -5.08 -22.77
N ILE A 17 2.11 -4.63 -21.67
CA ILE A 17 3.55 -4.44 -21.66
C ILE A 17 4.19 -5.75 -21.28
N ALA A 18 4.67 -6.38 -22.33
CA ALA A 18 5.72 -7.36 -22.33
C ALA A 18 5.39 -8.67 -21.63
N SER A 19 4.99 -9.58 -22.41
CA SER A 19 5.63 -10.88 -22.28
C SER A 19 7.13 -10.64 -22.41
N PRO A 20 7.93 -10.83 -21.37
CA PRO A 20 9.36 -10.88 -21.56
C PRO A 20 9.62 -12.00 -22.55
N CYS A 21 10.47 -11.73 -23.49
CA CYS A 21 10.95 -12.66 -24.48
C CYS A 21 11.06 -14.04 -23.87
N ARG A 22 10.29 -14.94 -24.40
CA ARG A 22 10.48 -16.35 -24.21
C ARG A 22 11.75 -16.74 -24.97
N THR A 23 12.88 -16.32 -24.49
CA THR A 23 14.15 -16.92 -24.87
C THR A 23 14.25 -18.17 -24.04
N ASN A 24 13.79 -19.21 -24.65
CA ASN A 24 13.95 -20.57 -24.19
C ASN A 24 15.43 -20.97 -24.47
N ASP A 25 16.34 -20.30 -23.83
CA ASP A 25 17.72 -20.68 -23.83
C ASP A 25 17.98 -21.43 -22.55
N GLY A 26 18.05 -22.72 -22.67
CA GLY A 26 18.40 -23.65 -21.62
C GLY A 26 19.83 -23.47 -21.12
N CYS A 27 20.13 -22.28 -20.69
CA CYS A 27 21.30 -22.00 -19.88
C CYS A 27 20.91 -21.95 -18.43
N SER A 28 20.73 -23.12 -17.86
CA SER A 28 20.64 -23.32 -16.42
C SER A 28 22.03 -23.30 -15.79
N ALA A 29 22.81 -22.27 -16.06
CA ALA A 29 23.97 -21.99 -15.22
C ALA A 29 23.47 -21.32 -13.94
N PRO A 30 23.81 -21.81 -12.75
CA PRO A 30 23.48 -21.12 -11.53
C PRO A 30 24.09 -19.72 -11.59
N PRO A 31 23.33 -18.65 -11.24
CA PRO A 31 23.86 -17.29 -11.27
C PRO A 31 25.10 -17.24 -10.37
N SER A 32 26.18 -16.66 -10.88
CA SER A 32 27.38 -16.42 -10.09
C SER A 32 27.02 -15.57 -8.86
N GLY A 33 27.78 -15.66 -7.77
CA GLY A 33 27.51 -14.89 -6.54
C GLY A 33 27.41 -13.38 -6.78
N ILE A 34 28.08 -12.86 -7.81
CA ILE A 34 28.02 -11.45 -8.25
C ILE A 34 26.66 -11.13 -8.86
N GLU A 35 26.10 -11.98 -9.68
CA GLU A 35 24.78 -11.79 -10.27
C GLU A 35 23.67 -11.83 -9.21
N ARG A 36 23.80 -12.68 -8.21
CA ARG A 36 22.88 -12.71 -7.05
C ARG A 36 22.96 -11.43 -6.24
N ALA A 37 24.16 -10.91 -5.99
CA ALA A 37 24.34 -9.65 -5.29
C ALA A 37 23.73 -8.48 -6.06
N LEU A 38 23.94 -8.39 -7.36
CA LEU A 38 23.37 -7.35 -8.23
C LEU A 38 21.85 -7.43 -8.31
N LYS A 39 21.27 -8.63 -8.34
CA LYS A 39 19.81 -8.82 -8.30
C LYS A 39 19.22 -8.39 -6.96
N LEU A 40 19.84 -8.76 -5.85
CA LEU A 40 19.41 -8.35 -4.52
C LEU A 40 19.47 -6.84 -4.35
N ASP A 41 20.52 -6.19 -4.82
CA ASP A 41 20.65 -4.74 -4.78
C ASP A 41 19.57 -4.05 -5.64
N ALA A 42 19.27 -4.58 -6.83
CA ALA A 42 18.21 -4.06 -7.67
C ALA A 42 16.83 -4.22 -7.03
N GLU A 43 16.55 -5.36 -6.39
CA GLU A 43 15.29 -5.58 -5.67
C GLU A 43 15.13 -4.65 -4.47
N VAL A 44 16.20 -4.48 -3.69
CA VAL A 44 16.23 -3.53 -2.56
C VAL A 44 16.03 -2.10 -3.04
N TYR A 45 16.67 -1.72 -4.14
CA TYR A 45 16.53 -0.39 -4.72
C TYR A 45 15.09 -0.13 -5.20
N THR A 46 14.50 -1.07 -5.94
CA THR A 46 13.10 -0.95 -6.42
C THR A 46 12.09 -0.92 -5.26
N SER A 47 12.31 -1.70 -4.20
CA SER A 47 11.45 -1.67 -3.02
C SER A 47 11.52 -0.34 -2.27
N ARG A 48 12.71 0.27 -2.18
CA ARG A 48 12.89 1.60 -1.58
C ARG A 48 12.17 2.70 -2.37
N ILE A 49 12.24 2.65 -3.70
CA ILE A 49 11.52 3.62 -4.55
C ILE A 49 10.01 3.47 -4.34
N ARG A 50 9.48 2.25 -4.40
CA ARG A 50 8.05 1.99 -4.15
C ARG A 50 7.61 2.46 -2.76
N ALA A 51 8.41 2.19 -1.75
CA ALA A 51 8.14 2.66 -0.40
C ALA A 51 8.12 4.20 -0.32
N ALA A 52 9.03 4.88 -1.00
CA ALA A 52 9.06 6.34 -1.06
C ALA A 52 7.82 6.92 -1.77
N GLU A 53 7.38 6.29 -2.85
CA GLU A 53 6.15 6.68 -3.55
C GLU A 53 4.92 6.54 -2.66
N VAL A 54 4.79 5.40 -1.97
CA VAL A 54 3.68 5.18 -1.03
C VAL A 54 3.69 6.20 0.10
N ARG A 55 4.85 6.52 0.66
CA ARG A 55 4.98 7.59 1.68
C ARG A 55 4.51 8.94 1.18
N ARG A 56 4.84 9.31 -0.06
CA ARG A 56 4.33 10.55 -0.69
C ARG A 56 2.82 10.52 -0.86
N CYS A 57 2.27 9.39 -1.29
CA CYS A 57 0.82 9.22 -1.42
C CYS A 57 0.13 9.35 -0.06
N VAL A 58 0.68 8.73 0.98
CA VAL A 58 0.14 8.85 2.35
C VAL A 58 0.26 10.28 2.87
N ALA A 59 1.36 10.97 2.60
CA ALA A 59 1.53 12.38 2.97
C ALA A 59 0.54 13.32 2.25
N SER A 60 -0.03 12.89 1.12
CA SER A 60 -1.07 13.65 0.40
C SER A 60 -2.49 13.36 0.88
N LEU A 61 -2.67 12.43 1.83
CA LEU A 61 -3.96 12.15 2.43
C LEU A 61 -4.35 13.28 3.38
N LEU A 62 -5.63 13.57 3.42
CA LEU A 62 -6.18 14.43 4.47
C LEU A 62 -6.15 13.71 5.81
N ASP A 63 -6.10 14.46 6.90
CA ASP A 63 -6.09 13.89 8.26
C ASP A 63 -7.25 12.93 8.49
N GLU A 64 -8.41 13.26 7.96
CA GLU A 64 -9.61 12.42 8.03
C GLU A 64 -9.49 11.12 7.22
N GLU A 65 -8.83 11.16 6.08
CA GLU A 65 -8.54 9.98 5.23
C GLU A 65 -7.47 9.11 5.89
N LEU A 66 -6.46 9.73 6.49
CA LEU A 66 -5.40 9.04 7.21
C LEU A 66 -5.96 8.31 8.43
N GLU A 67 -6.88 8.91 9.14
CA GLU A 67 -7.56 8.29 10.27
C GLU A 67 -8.37 7.06 9.85
N VAL A 68 -9.07 7.15 8.72
CA VAL A 68 -9.77 6.00 8.14
C VAL A 68 -8.78 4.91 7.71
N LEU A 69 -7.65 5.29 7.09
CA LEU A 69 -6.60 4.35 6.70
C LEU A 69 -6.05 3.58 7.90
N ARG A 70 -5.73 4.24 9.01
CA ARG A 70 -5.25 3.60 10.25
C ARG A 70 -6.21 2.54 10.76
N ARG A 71 -7.52 2.81 10.70
CA ARG A 71 -8.55 1.87 11.14
C ARG A 71 -8.75 0.70 10.18
N ILE A 72 -8.64 0.96 8.88
CA ILE A 72 -8.66 -0.11 7.86
C ILE A 72 -7.50 -1.09 8.10
N VAL A 73 -6.31 -0.57 8.38
CA VAL A 73 -5.12 -1.41 8.64
C VAL A 73 -5.29 -2.25 9.91
N ARG A 74 -6.02 -1.74 10.91
CA ARG A 74 -6.40 -2.52 12.12
C ARG A 74 -7.50 -3.56 11.85
N GLY A 75 -8.01 -3.65 10.63
CA GLY A 75 -9.05 -4.61 10.25
C GLY A 75 -10.46 -4.21 10.69
N GLN A 76 -10.70 -2.96 11.02
CA GLN A 76 -12.02 -2.51 11.44
C GLN A 76 -13.00 -2.45 10.27
N GLN A 77 -14.24 -2.82 10.54
CA GLN A 77 -15.33 -2.71 9.58
C GLN A 77 -15.82 -1.28 9.43
N ASN A 78 -16.36 -0.92 8.27
CA ASN A 78 -16.85 0.43 8.00
C ASN A 78 -17.88 0.93 9.04
N LYS A 79 -18.73 0.04 9.57
CA LYS A 79 -19.69 0.38 10.62
C LYS A 79 -19.00 0.77 11.94
N ALA A 80 -17.97 0.04 12.33
CA ALA A 80 -17.20 0.34 13.52
C ALA A 80 -16.47 1.68 13.38
N ILE A 81 -15.86 1.91 12.23
CA ILE A 81 -15.18 3.18 11.90
C ILE A 81 -16.16 4.35 11.96
N ALA A 82 -17.34 4.19 11.37
CA ALA A 82 -18.39 5.22 11.39
C ALA A 82 -18.81 5.57 12.82
N HIS A 83 -19.02 4.56 13.65
CA HIS A 83 -19.40 4.74 15.05
C HIS A 83 -18.30 5.44 15.87
N GLU A 84 -17.05 4.99 15.71
CA GLU A 84 -15.92 5.57 16.46
C GLU A 84 -15.60 7.01 16.06
N LEU A 85 -15.73 7.33 14.77
CA LEU A 85 -15.50 8.68 14.27
C LEU A 85 -16.72 9.61 14.38
N GLY A 86 -17.87 9.08 14.78
CA GLY A 86 -19.11 9.84 14.84
C GLY A 86 -19.59 10.37 13.49
N ILE A 87 -19.27 9.68 12.39
CA ILE A 87 -19.62 10.06 11.02
C ILE A 87 -20.54 9.04 10.36
N GLY A 88 -21.23 9.46 9.31
CA GLY A 88 -22.08 8.55 8.56
C GLY A 88 -21.30 7.46 7.82
N LEU A 89 -21.90 6.27 7.70
CA LEU A 89 -21.30 5.14 6.96
C LEU A 89 -20.91 5.52 5.53
N ARG A 90 -21.76 6.28 4.85
CA ARG A 90 -21.51 6.77 3.49
C ARG A 90 -20.26 7.67 3.42
N THR A 91 -20.02 8.46 4.45
CA THR A 91 -18.80 9.28 4.55
C THR A 91 -17.56 8.42 4.70
N VAL A 92 -17.63 7.36 5.52
CA VAL A 92 -16.53 6.38 5.66
C VAL A 92 -16.23 5.71 4.32
N GLU A 93 -17.25 5.29 3.60
CA GLU A 93 -17.09 4.67 2.28
C GLU A 93 -16.47 5.62 1.25
N ALA A 94 -16.89 6.88 1.24
CA ALA A 94 -16.30 7.90 0.38
C ALA A 94 -14.82 8.14 0.71
N ARG A 95 -14.47 8.29 1.99
CA ARG A 95 -13.08 8.45 2.43
C ARG A 95 -12.24 7.20 2.14
N ARG A 96 -12.79 6.03 2.37
CA ARG A 96 -12.16 4.77 2.01
C ARG A 96 -11.85 4.70 0.51
N HIS A 97 -12.81 5.05 -0.32
CA HIS A 97 -12.62 5.11 -1.77
C HIS A 97 -11.50 6.10 -2.16
N ALA A 98 -11.47 7.27 -1.55
CA ALA A 98 -10.41 8.26 -1.77
C ALA A 98 -9.02 7.73 -1.39
N VAL A 99 -8.90 7.03 -0.25
CA VAL A 99 -7.66 6.38 0.21
C VAL A 99 -7.19 5.34 -0.81
N PHE A 100 -8.07 4.43 -1.25
CA PHE A 100 -7.73 3.42 -2.24
C PHE A 100 -7.30 4.02 -3.57
N SER A 101 -7.97 5.07 -4.00
CA SER A 101 -7.65 5.80 -5.23
C SER A 101 -6.29 6.49 -5.16
N LYS A 102 -6.00 7.20 -4.08
CA LYS A 102 -4.73 7.92 -3.88
C LYS A 102 -3.55 6.95 -3.73
N LEU A 103 -3.73 5.83 -3.06
CA LEU A 103 -2.72 4.79 -2.91
C LEU A 103 -2.66 3.83 -4.11
N GLN A 104 -3.54 4.02 -5.10
CA GLN A 104 -3.61 3.17 -6.29
C GLN A 104 -3.69 1.68 -5.93
N ALA A 105 -4.49 1.34 -4.94
CA ALA A 105 -4.70 -0.02 -4.49
C ALA A 105 -6.03 -0.55 -5.02
N ASP A 106 -5.99 -1.71 -5.66
CA ASP A 106 -7.19 -2.36 -6.21
C ASP A 106 -7.87 -3.28 -5.20
N SER A 107 -7.14 -3.67 -4.17
CA SER A 107 -7.63 -4.55 -3.12
C SER A 107 -7.12 -4.15 -1.74
N LEU A 108 -7.83 -4.61 -0.71
CA LEU A 108 -7.41 -4.41 0.67
C LEU A 108 -6.03 -5.04 0.93
N ALA A 109 -5.78 -6.22 0.39
CA ALA A 109 -4.51 -6.91 0.54
C ALA A 109 -3.35 -6.11 -0.07
N GLU A 110 -3.58 -5.52 -1.23
CA GLU A 110 -2.58 -4.65 -1.88
C GLU A 110 -2.34 -3.36 -1.09
N LEU A 111 -3.39 -2.75 -0.58
CA LEU A 111 -3.30 -1.59 0.30
C LEU A 111 -2.43 -1.90 1.52
N LEU A 112 -2.74 -2.98 2.23
CA LEU A 112 -2.00 -3.40 3.42
C LEU A 112 -0.53 -3.68 3.09
N ARG A 113 -0.25 -4.39 2.01
CA ARG A 113 1.12 -4.66 1.56
C ARG A 113 1.89 -3.37 1.32
N LYS A 114 1.32 -2.42 0.58
CA LYS A 114 1.96 -1.12 0.30
C LYS A 114 2.26 -0.34 1.58
N VAL A 115 1.32 -0.30 2.51
CA VAL A 115 1.47 0.41 3.79
C VAL A 115 2.54 -0.24 4.67
N ILE A 116 2.57 -1.57 4.73
CA ILE A 116 3.56 -2.33 5.50
C ILE A 116 4.96 -2.17 4.89
N GLU A 117 5.10 -2.32 3.57
CA GLU A 117 6.38 -2.14 2.87
C GLU A 117 6.93 -0.72 3.06
N ALA A 118 6.06 0.27 3.05
CA ALA A 118 6.45 1.67 3.26
C ALA A 118 6.74 2.01 4.73
N LYS A 119 6.39 1.15 5.67
CA LYS A 119 6.50 1.37 7.14
C LYS A 119 5.88 2.70 7.61
N VAL A 120 4.81 3.13 6.95
CA VAL A 120 4.23 4.46 7.20
C VAL A 120 3.44 4.51 8.50
N LEU A 121 2.88 3.37 8.93
CA LEU A 121 2.04 3.28 10.13
C LEU A 121 2.70 2.51 11.28
N GLY A 122 3.97 2.15 11.13
CA GLY A 122 4.66 1.29 12.08
C GLY A 122 5.37 2.01 13.24
N GLU A 123 5.46 3.33 13.23
CA GLU A 123 6.25 4.05 14.23
C GLU A 123 5.44 4.59 15.41
N GLU A 124 4.12 4.44 15.40
CA GLU A 124 3.29 4.92 16.51
C GLU A 124 2.91 3.84 17.54
N GLN A 125 3.52 2.68 17.48
CA GLN A 125 3.02 1.53 18.26
C GLN A 125 3.97 0.95 19.27
N GLU A 126 4.96 1.68 19.73
CA GLU A 126 5.62 1.27 20.97
C GLU A 126 5.91 2.44 21.90
N VAL A 127 4.83 3.10 22.33
CA VAL A 127 4.86 3.51 23.71
C VAL A 127 4.38 2.28 24.51
N GLY A 128 5.27 1.32 24.65
CA GLY A 128 5.13 0.30 25.67
C GLY A 128 4.82 0.98 27.00
N PRO A 129 4.09 0.33 27.89
CA PRO A 129 3.81 0.90 29.19
C PRO A 129 5.16 1.25 29.80
N ARG A 130 5.40 2.53 30.00
CA ARG A 130 6.43 2.95 30.93
C ARG A 130 6.05 2.32 32.24
N LEU A 131 6.71 1.23 32.56
CA LEU A 131 6.77 0.77 33.92
C LEU A 131 7.23 2.00 34.71
N ALA A 132 6.28 2.60 35.40
CA ALA A 132 6.60 3.55 36.41
C ALA A 132 7.45 2.77 37.43
N GLU A 133 8.75 2.88 37.31
CA GLU A 133 9.62 2.57 38.41
C GLU A 133 9.30 3.60 39.50
N GLY A 134 8.32 3.23 40.31
CA GLY A 134 8.08 3.88 41.57
C GLY A 134 9.20 3.48 42.49
N THR A 135 9.98 4.44 42.85
CA THR A 135 10.72 4.42 44.11
C THR A 135 9.76 4.50 45.26
#